data_ae09b9fbc12b97c73596d0378debd5a9
#
_entry.id   ae09b9fbc12b97c73596d0378debd5a9
#
_cell.length_a   1.000
_cell.length_b   1.000
_cell.length_c   1.000
_cell.angle_alpha   90.00
_cell.angle_beta   90.00
_cell.angle_gamma   90.00
#
_symmetry.space_group_name_H-M   'P 1'
#
loop_
_entity.id
_entity.type
_entity.pdbx_description
1 polymer ?
#
loop_
_entity_poly.entity_id
_entity_poly.type
_entity_poly.pdbx_seq_one_letter_code
_entity_poly.pdbx_strand_id
1 'polypeptide(L)'
;MTKSELIERLSIHTKDLQGKELEDSVKELLEQMAQTLQRGERIEIRGFGSFSLHYRAPRVGRNPKTGENVKLSGKHVPHFKAGKELRDRVDL
;
A
#
# COMPACT_ATOMS: atom_id res chain seq x y z
N MET A 1 4.65 -2.43 12.12
CA MET A 1 4.29 -1.02 12.41
C MET A 1 2.89 -0.74 11.90
N THR A 2 2.01 -0.32 12.79
CA THR A 2 0.64 0.07 12.43
C THR A 2 0.59 1.55 12.04
N LYS A 3 -0.54 1.98 11.47
CA LYS A 3 -0.77 3.40 11.15
C LYS A 3 -0.63 4.27 12.40
N SER A 4 -1.19 3.84 13.52
CA SER A 4 -1.10 4.57 14.80
C SER A 4 0.34 4.71 15.28
N GLU A 5 1.13 3.66 15.15
CA GLU A 5 2.54 3.68 15.51
C GLU A 5 3.34 4.60 14.58
N LEU A 6 3.01 4.62 13.29
CA LEU A 6 3.63 5.54 12.33
C LEU A 6 3.36 6.99 12.72
N ILE A 7 2.12 7.31 13.05
CA ILE A 7 1.72 8.66 13.47
C ILE A 7 2.49 9.05 14.73
N GLU A 8 2.59 8.13 15.69
CA GLU A 8 3.34 8.36 16.94
C GLU A 8 4.81 8.65 16.66
N ARG A 9 5.45 7.86 15.80
CA ARG A 9 6.85 8.09 15.40
C ARG A 9 7.05 9.42 14.69
N LEU A 10 6.11 9.79 13.81
CA LEU A 10 6.16 11.07 13.12
C LEU A 10 6.05 12.24 14.09
N SER A 11 5.25 12.11 15.15
CA SER A 11 5.05 13.17 16.13
C SER A 11 6.35 13.60 16.81
N ILE A 12 7.32 12.71 16.90
CA ILE A 12 8.64 13.00 17.47
C ILE A 12 9.45 13.95 16.57
N HIS A 13 9.23 13.91 15.27
CA HIS A 13 9.98 14.65 14.27
C HIS A 13 9.27 15.89 13.74
N THR A 14 8.01 16.13 14.12
CA THR A 14 7.20 17.23 13.63
C THR A 14 6.77 18.13 14.79
N LYS A 15 7.45 19.27 14.94
CA LYS A 15 7.16 20.19 16.06
C LYS A 15 5.88 20.99 15.84
N ASP A 16 5.63 21.42 14.60
CA ASP A 16 4.53 22.30 14.26
C ASP A 16 3.25 21.56 13.86
N LEU A 17 3.33 20.24 13.73
CA LEU A 17 2.21 19.41 13.31
C LEU A 17 2.07 18.27 14.32
N GLN A 18 1.08 18.37 15.19
CA GLN A 18 0.87 17.41 16.29
C GLN A 18 -0.60 17.04 16.41
N GLY A 19 -0.84 15.96 17.16
CA GLY A 19 -2.17 15.54 17.53
C GLY A 19 -3.05 15.24 16.32
N LYS A 20 -4.24 15.82 16.33
CA LYS A 20 -5.25 15.56 15.29
C LYS A 20 -4.80 16.05 13.92
N GLU A 21 -4.10 17.16 13.84
CA GLU A 21 -3.59 17.69 12.57
C GLU A 21 -2.64 16.71 11.90
N LEU A 22 -1.74 16.11 12.67
CA LEU A 22 -0.81 15.10 12.16
C LEU A 22 -1.56 13.85 11.72
N GLU A 23 -2.51 13.38 12.53
CA GLU A 23 -3.34 12.23 12.21
C GLU A 23 -4.10 12.44 10.89
N ASP A 24 -4.75 13.59 10.75
CA ASP A 24 -5.52 13.93 9.56
C ASP A 24 -4.61 14.04 8.34
N SER A 25 -3.40 14.57 8.48
CA SER A 25 -2.42 14.67 7.39
C SER A 25 -1.98 13.29 6.89
N VAL A 26 -1.73 12.36 7.80
CA VAL A 26 -1.36 10.98 7.44
C VAL A 26 -2.53 10.28 6.74
N LYS A 27 -3.75 10.45 7.25
CA LYS A 27 -4.96 9.89 6.63
C LYS A 27 -5.14 10.44 5.22
N GLU A 28 -4.95 11.74 5.03
CA GLU A 28 -5.08 12.37 3.72
C GLU A 28 -4.03 11.87 2.75
N LEU A 29 -2.79 11.70 3.20
CA LEU A 29 -1.72 11.14 2.38
C LEU A 29 -2.11 9.76 1.86
N LEU A 30 -2.54 8.87 2.74
CA LEU A 30 -2.94 7.51 2.38
C LEU A 30 -4.17 7.51 1.48
N GLU A 31 -5.12 8.41 1.72
CA GLU A 31 -6.32 8.54 0.88
C GLU A 31 -5.96 8.99 -0.53
N GLN A 32 -5.04 9.92 -0.70
CA GLN A 32 -4.57 10.35 -2.02
C GLN A 32 -3.90 9.20 -2.77
N MET A 33 -3.13 8.39 -2.06
CA MET A 33 -2.51 7.20 -2.67
C MET A 33 -3.57 6.18 -3.08
N ALA A 34 -4.56 5.93 -2.22
CA ALA A 34 -5.65 5.00 -2.53
C ALA A 34 -6.45 5.45 -3.74
N GLN A 35 -6.81 6.72 -3.81
CA GLN A 35 -7.56 7.29 -4.95
C GLN A 35 -6.76 7.22 -6.25
N THR A 36 -5.47 7.48 -6.20
CA THR A 36 -4.59 7.40 -7.37
C THR A 36 -4.59 5.98 -7.94
N LEU A 37 -4.41 4.99 -7.08
CA LEU A 37 -4.45 3.58 -7.50
C LEU A 37 -5.84 3.16 -7.97
N GLN A 38 -6.89 3.67 -7.35
CA GLN A 38 -8.27 3.40 -7.75
C GLN A 38 -8.54 3.87 -9.18
N ARG A 39 -7.91 4.97 -9.60
CA ARG A 39 -8.01 5.47 -10.99
C ARG A 39 -7.12 4.71 -11.96
N GLY A 40 -6.36 3.72 -11.51
CA GLY A 40 -5.46 2.94 -12.35
C GLY A 40 -4.11 3.60 -12.61
N GLU A 41 -3.82 4.68 -11.91
CA GLU A 41 -2.54 5.39 -12.04
C GLU A 41 -1.49 4.79 -11.12
N ARG A 42 -0.22 4.89 -11.52
CA ARG A 42 0.87 4.44 -10.66
C ARG A 42 1.40 5.58 -9.81
N ILE A 43 2.04 5.22 -8.71
CA ILE A 43 2.67 6.17 -7.79
C ILE A 43 4.16 5.87 -7.78
N GLU A 44 4.97 6.88 -8.03
CA GLU A 44 6.42 6.76 -7.94
C GLU A 44 6.94 7.67 -6.84
N ILE A 45 7.61 7.09 -5.87
CA ILE A 45 8.24 7.84 -4.77
C ILE A 45 9.74 7.61 -4.89
N ARG A 46 10.42 8.64 -5.39
CA ARG A 46 11.87 8.57 -5.64
C ARG A 46 12.61 8.22 -4.35
N GLY A 47 13.51 7.25 -4.43
CA GLY A 47 14.28 6.78 -3.26
C GLY A 47 13.55 5.75 -2.42
N PHE A 48 12.28 5.47 -2.71
CA PHE A 48 11.49 4.52 -1.94
C PHE A 48 11.00 3.37 -2.80
N GLY A 49 10.19 3.66 -3.80
CA GLY A 49 9.66 2.63 -4.68
C GLY A 49 8.45 3.09 -5.46
N SER A 50 7.78 2.15 -6.09
CA SER A 50 6.60 2.45 -6.90
C SER A 50 5.45 1.51 -6.56
N PHE A 51 4.25 2.06 -6.60
CA PHE A 51 3.00 1.32 -6.44
C PHE A 51 2.29 1.32 -7.79
N SER A 52 1.77 0.17 -8.18
CA SER A 52 1.01 0.02 -9.42
C SER A 52 -0.04 -1.06 -9.23
N LEU A 53 -0.96 -1.17 -10.17
CA LEU A 53 -1.94 -2.25 -10.16
C LEU A 53 -1.45 -3.39 -11.04
N HIS A 54 -1.62 -4.62 -10.56
CA HIS A 54 -1.44 -5.83 -11.34
C HIS A 54 -2.81 -6.48 -11.52
N TYR A 55 -3.11 -6.87 -12.76
CA TYR A 55 -4.34 -7.58 -13.06
C TYR A 55 -4.14 -9.07 -12.82
N ARG A 56 -5.04 -9.65 -12.05
CA ARG A 56 -5.11 -11.09 -11.83
C ARG A 56 -6.23 -11.64 -12.70
N ALA A 57 -5.87 -12.45 -13.69
CA ALA A 57 -6.85 -13.05 -14.60
C ALA A 57 -7.84 -13.94 -13.85
N PRO A 58 -9.08 -14.10 -14.37
CA PRO A 58 -10.00 -15.08 -13.83
C PRO A 58 -9.37 -16.46 -13.80
N ARG A 59 -9.64 -17.21 -12.76
CA ARG A 59 -9.11 -18.57 -12.60
C ARG A 59 -10.10 -19.45 -11.87
N VAL A 60 -9.84 -20.76 -11.91
CA VAL A 60 -10.60 -21.74 -11.14
C VAL A 60 -9.77 -22.11 -9.90
N GLY A 61 -10.33 -21.85 -8.72
CA GLY A 61 -9.77 -22.29 -7.45
C GLY A 61 -10.50 -23.49 -6.93
N ARG A 62 -10.06 -24.02 -5.81
CA ARG A 62 -10.70 -25.14 -5.13
C ARG A 62 -11.08 -24.73 -3.72
N ASN A 63 -12.33 -25.03 -3.33
CA ASN A 63 -12.77 -24.80 -1.95
C ASN A 63 -12.08 -25.83 -1.04
N PRO A 64 -11.26 -25.40 -0.07
CA PRO A 64 -10.54 -26.34 0.80
C PRO A 64 -11.45 -27.18 1.71
N LYS A 65 -12.68 -26.73 1.96
CA LYS A 65 -13.65 -27.47 2.80
C LYS A 65 -14.41 -28.55 2.03
N THR A 66 -14.81 -28.26 0.79
CA THR A 66 -15.65 -29.16 -0.01
C THR A 66 -14.91 -29.84 -1.16
N GLY A 67 -13.75 -29.31 -1.55
CA GLY A 67 -13.01 -29.78 -2.70
C GLY A 67 -13.61 -29.35 -4.04
N GLU A 68 -14.69 -28.58 -4.02
CA GLU A 68 -15.36 -28.12 -5.24
C GLU A 68 -14.57 -27.01 -5.95
N ASN A 69 -14.69 -26.97 -7.27
CA ASN A 69 -14.12 -25.90 -8.07
C ASN A 69 -14.92 -24.61 -7.89
N VAL A 70 -14.21 -23.49 -7.69
CA VAL A 70 -14.80 -22.17 -7.54
C VAL A 70 -14.22 -21.26 -8.62
N LYS A 71 -15.09 -20.59 -9.36
CA LYS A 71 -14.67 -19.59 -10.34
C LYS A 71 -14.27 -18.30 -9.62
N LEU A 72 -13.03 -17.87 -9.82
CA LEU A 72 -12.53 -16.62 -9.29
C LEU A 72 -12.50 -15.59 -10.42
N SER A 73 -13.21 -14.47 -10.21
CA SER A 73 -13.24 -13.37 -11.17
C SER A 73 -11.86 -12.70 -11.28
N GLY A 74 -11.60 -12.08 -12.41
CA GLY A 74 -10.45 -11.23 -12.56
C GLY A 74 -10.52 -10.02 -11.64
N LYS A 75 -9.38 -9.56 -11.19
CA LYS A 75 -9.32 -8.37 -10.31
C LYS A 75 -7.98 -7.66 -10.45
N HIS A 76 -7.98 -6.38 -10.12
CA HIS A 76 -6.75 -5.60 -9.97
C HIS A 76 -6.30 -5.66 -8.51
N VAL A 77 -5.01 -5.83 -8.30
CA VAL A 77 -4.43 -5.82 -6.95
C VAL A 77 -3.28 -4.82 -6.89
N PRO A 78 -3.13 -4.10 -5.78
CA PRO A 78 -1.98 -3.23 -5.60
C PRO A 78 -0.68 -4.04 -5.52
N HIS A 79 0.36 -3.53 -6.15
CA HIS A 79 1.69 -4.11 -6.13
C HIS A 79 2.71 -3.03 -5.80
N PHE A 80 3.63 -3.33 -4.90
CA PHE A 80 4.73 -2.44 -4.56
C PHE A 80 6.05 -3.02 -5.03
N LYS A 81 6.84 -2.20 -5.71
CA LYS A 81 8.21 -2.54 -6.09
C LYS A 81 9.17 -1.57 -5.43
N ALA A 82 10.03 -2.09 -4.56
CA ALA A 82 11.03 -1.27 -3.88
C ALA A 82 12.02 -0.67 -4.88
N GLY A 83 12.38 0.58 -4.66
CA GLY A 83 13.46 1.22 -5.39
C GLY A 83 14.82 0.77 -4.88
N LYS A 84 15.88 1.15 -5.61
CA LYS A 84 17.24 0.71 -5.28
C LYS A 84 17.65 1.11 -3.87
N GLU A 85 17.41 2.36 -3.48
CA GLU A 85 17.81 2.84 -2.15
C GLU A 85 17.14 2.05 -1.03
N LEU A 86 15.85 1.76 -1.15
CA LEU A 86 15.14 0.99 -0.13
C LEU A 86 15.65 -0.46 -0.09
N ARG A 87 15.86 -1.06 -1.27
CA ARG A 87 16.41 -2.42 -1.34
C ARG A 87 17.77 -2.51 -0.65
N ASP A 88 18.64 -1.54 -0.91
CA ASP A 88 19.98 -1.52 -0.31
C ASP A 88 19.90 -1.35 1.22
N ARG A 89 18.95 -0.58 1.70
CA ARG A 89 18.77 -0.35 3.15
C ARG A 89 18.27 -1.57 3.90
N VAL A 90 17.49 -2.44 3.26
CA VAL A 90 16.95 -3.64 3.92
C VAL A 90 17.81 -4.87 3.72
N ASP A 91 18.72 -4.84 2.77
CA ASP A 91 19.66 -5.93 2.48
C ASP A 91 20.96 -5.67 3.23
N LEU A 92 20.95 -6.00 4.50
CA LEU A 92 22.09 -5.78 5.41
C LEU A 92 23.11 -6.89 5.34
#